data_2ef14ed75380b31aa50030742ce8c4d3
#
_entry.id   2ef14ed75380b31aa50030742ce8c4d3
#
_cell.length_a   1.000
_cell.length_b   1.000
_cell.length_c   1.000
_cell.angle_alpha   90.00
_cell.angle_beta   90.00
_cell.angle_gamma   90.00
#
_symmetry.space_group_name_H-M   'P 1'
#
loop_
_entity.id
_entity.type
_entity.pdbx_description
1 polymer ?
#
loop_
_entity_poly.entity_id
_entity_poly.type
_entity_poly.pdbx_seq_one_letter_code
_entity_poly.pdbx_strand_id
1 'polypeptide(L)'
;MTLQEAIKEIISQNYKTGDIFDSHSVIFLLSRNEKYAETYMKNISPEMNIKQYHAHIAKNISFFDDCVEAVDEKIITLNIFGELSKNQVWKRK
;
A
#
# COMPACT_ATOMS: atom_id res chain seq x y z
N MET A 1 7.27 -12.06 -9.50
CA MET A 1 6.11 -11.30 -9.01
C MET A 1 6.29 -9.82 -9.30
N THR A 2 5.29 -9.18 -9.88
CA THR A 2 5.31 -7.74 -10.09
C THR A 2 4.87 -7.00 -8.83
N LEU A 3 5.15 -5.70 -8.75
CA LEU A 3 4.71 -4.87 -7.63
C LEU A 3 3.17 -4.88 -7.54
N GLN A 4 2.48 -4.78 -8.68
CA GLN A 4 1.03 -4.82 -8.75
C GLN A 4 0.46 -6.14 -8.23
N GLU A 5 1.06 -7.25 -8.60
CA GLU A 5 0.66 -8.57 -8.09
C GLU A 5 0.85 -8.67 -6.58
N ALA A 6 1.96 -8.14 -6.06
CA ALA A 6 2.24 -8.13 -4.63
C ALA A 6 1.21 -7.29 -3.86
N ILE A 7 0.89 -6.10 -4.35
CA ILE A 7 -0.12 -5.23 -3.74
C ILE A 7 -1.49 -5.91 -3.72
N LYS A 8 -1.91 -6.48 -4.84
CA LYS A 8 -3.21 -7.17 -4.94
C LYS A 8 -3.28 -8.36 -4.00
N GLU A 9 -2.22 -9.14 -3.91
CA GLU A 9 -2.15 -10.30 -3.03
C GLU A 9 -2.23 -9.90 -1.55
N ILE A 10 -1.53 -8.83 -1.15
CA ILE A 10 -1.59 -8.28 0.20
C ILE A 10 -3.03 -7.92 0.55
N ILE A 11 -3.70 -7.20 -0.32
CA ILE A 11 -5.09 -6.77 -0.11
C ILE A 11 -6.01 -7.98 0.02
N SER A 12 -5.86 -8.96 -0.86
CA SER A 12 -6.73 -10.14 -0.89
C SER A 12 -6.54 -11.04 0.34
N GLN A 13 -5.32 -11.16 0.84
CA GLN A 13 -5.00 -12.11 1.90
C GLN A 13 -5.09 -11.52 3.30
N ASN A 14 -4.93 -10.19 3.45
CA ASN A 14 -4.89 -9.55 4.77
C ASN A 14 -6.19 -8.86 5.16
N TYR A 15 -7.06 -8.58 4.21
CA TYR A 15 -8.30 -7.85 4.45
C TYR A 15 -9.49 -8.62 3.88
N LYS A 16 -10.57 -8.67 4.65
CA LYS A 16 -11.84 -9.28 4.26
C LYS A 16 -12.78 -8.23 3.70
N THR A 17 -13.77 -8.64 2.94
CA THR A 17 -14.84 -7.75 2.46
C THR A 17 -15.39 -6.91 3.60
N GLY A 18 -15.40 -5.61 3.42
CA GLY A 18 -15.86 -4.64 4.41
C GLY A 18 -14.77 -4.08 5.32
N ASP A 19 -13.59 -4.69 5.36
CA ASP A 19 -12.48 -4.18 6.18
C ASP A 19 -11.99 -2.84 5.68
N ILE A 20 -11.65 -1.98 6.64
CA ILE A 20 -11.06 -0.66 6.38
C ILE A 20 -9.57 -0.73 6.68
N PHE A 21 -8.77 -0.19 5.77
CA PHE A 21 -7.31 -0.13 5.92
C PHE A 21 -6.77 1.12 5.25
N ASP A 22 -5.52 1.45 5.50
CA ASP A 22 -4.88 2.62 4.90
C ASP A 22 -3.69 2.22 4.02
N SER A 23 -3.21 3.17 3.22
CA SER A 23 -2.08 2.96 2.33
C SER A 23 -0.80 2.61 3.10
N HIS A 24 -0.61 3.20 4.29
CA HIS A 24 0.54 2.91 5.15
C HIS A 24 0.60 1.44 5.55
N SER A 25 -0.54 0.81 5.84
CA SER A 25 -0.61 -0.63 6.18
C SER A 25 -0.13 -1.51 5.03
N VAL A 26 -0.54 -1.18 3.80
CA VAL A 26 -0.11 -1.92 2.60
C VAL A 26 1.40 -1.78 2.39
N ILE A 27 1.92 -0.55 2.50
CA ILE A 27 3.36 -0.29 2.36
C ILE A 27 4.16 -1.03 3.42
N PHE A 28 3.67 -1.03 4.66
CA PHE A 28 4.29 -1.76 5.77
C PHE A 28 4.41 -3.26 5.44
N LEU A 29 3.33 -3.87 4.98
CA LEU A 29 3.31 -5.30 4.63
C LEU A 29 4.23 -5.60 3.45
N LEU A 30 4.26 -4.75 2.43
CA LEU A 30 5.18 -4.88 1.31
C LEU A 30 6.63 -4.90 1.74
N SER A 31 7.02 -3.97 2.60
CA SER A 31 8.41 -3.77 2.99
C SER A 31 8.90 -4.73 4.06
N ARG A 32 8.00 -5.28 4.88
CA ARG A 32 8.35 -6.08 6.07
C ARG A 32 8.05 -7.56 5.94
N ASN A 33 7.15 -7.96 5.06
CA ASN A 33 6.83 -9.37 4.85
C ASN A 33 7.89 -10.00 3.93
N GLU A 34 8.51 -11.08 4.36
CA GLU A 34 9.54 -11.78 3.59
C GLU A 34 9.12 -12.11 2.17
N LYS A 35 7.86 -12.48 1.99
CA LYS A 35 7.32 -12.84 0.68
C LYS A 35 7.37 -11.69 -0.34
N TYR A 36 7.25 -10.45 0.13
CA TYR A 36 7.11 -9.27 -0.73
C TYR A 36 8.30 -8.32 -0.70
N ALA A 37 9.18 -8.47 0.29
CA ALA A 37 10.29 -7.53 0.51
C ALA A 37 11.20 -7.43 -0.70
N GLU A 38 11.49 -8.52 -1.37
CA GLU A 38 12.34 -8.53 -2.58
C GLU A 38 11.67 -7.74 -3.72
N THR A 39 10.38 -7.96 -3.95
CA THR A 39 9.60 -7.22 -4.96
C THR A 39 9.57 -5.74 -4.64
N TYR A 40 9.37 -5.39 -3.37
CA TYR A 40 9.39 -4.00 -2.91
C TYR A 40 10.74 -3.35 -3.22
N MET A 41 11.84 -4.00 -2.88
CA MET A 41 13.19 -3.46 -3.10
C MET A 41 13.55 -3.33 -4.57
N LYS A 42 13.18 -4.31 -5.39
CA LYS A 42 13.49 -4.31 -6.83
C LYS A 42 12.83 -3.20 -7.61
N ASN A 43 11.71 -2.69 -7.14
CA ASN A 43 10.92 -1.68 -7.85
C ASN A 43 11.26 -0.25 -7.42
N ILE A 44 12.19 -0.06 -6.51
CA ILE A 44 12.68 1.27 -6.15
C ILE A 44 13.48 1.81 -7.34
N SER A 45 13.01 2.93 -7.89
CA SER A 45 13.73 3.60 -8.98
C SER A 45 14.79 4.54 -8.41
N PRO A 46 16.01 4.57 -8.99
CA PRO A 46 17.04 5.52 -8.57
C PRO A 46 16.66 6.98 -8.84
N GLU A 47 15.69 7.22 -9.72
CA GLU A 47 15.19 8.56 -10.06
C GLU A 47 14.12 9.07 -9.07
N MET A 48 13.68 8.22 -8.15
CA MET A 48 12.57 8.48 -7.25
C MET A 48 13.05 8.37 -5.80
N ASN A 49 12.77 9.36 -4.96
CA ASN A 49 13.06 9.21 -3.55
C ASN A 49 12.04 8.26 -2.89
N ILE A 50 12.34 7.82 -1.69
CA ILE A 50 11.52 6.79 -1.02
C ILE A 50 10.08 7.28 -0.77
N LYS A 51 9.89 8.55 -0.48
CA LYS A 51 8.54 9.11 -0.27
C LYS A 51 7.73 9.14 -1.56
N GLN A 52 8.38 9.46 -2.69
CA GLN A 52 7.74 9.39 -4.01
C GLN A 52 7.40 7.97 -4.38
N TYR A 53 8.27 7.01 -4.07
CA TYR A 53 8.02 5.59 -4.29
C TYR A 53 6.79 5.13 -3.51
N HIS A 54 6.69 5.50 -2.23
CA HIS A 54 5.53 5.15 -1.40
C HIS A 54 4.24 5.79 -1.91
N ALA A 55 4.30 7.03 -2.38
CA ALA A 55 3.15 7.68 -3.01
C ALA A 55 2.71 6.94 -4.27
N HIS A 56 3.68 6.44 -5.05
CA HIS A 56 3.41 5.61 -6.23
C HIS A 56 2.70 4.30 -5.85
N ILE A 57 3.16 3.64 -4.79
CA ILE A 57 2.51 2.43 -4.28
C ILE A 57 1.06 2.73 -3.86
N ALA A 58 0.86 3.81 -3.11
CA ALA A 58 -0.47 4.23 -2.68
C ALA A 58 -1.40 4.47 -3.87
N LYS A 59 -0.90 5.11 -4.92
CA LYS A 59 -1.66 5.35 -6.15
C LYS A 59 -2.02 4.04 -6.85
N ASN A 60 -1.12 3.06 -6.83
CA ASN A 60 -1.37 1.75 -7.45
C ASN A 60 -2.53 1.00 -6.77
N ILE A 61 -2.79 1.23 -5.49
CA ILE A 61 -3.95 0.63 -4.82
C ILE A 61 -5.24 1.03 -5.52
N SER A 62 -5.35 2.28 -5.96
CA SER A 62 -6.54 2.80 -6.63
C SER A 62 -6.87 2.09 -7.95
N PHE A 63 -5.88 1.42 -8.56
CA PHE A 63 -6.09 0.71 -9.81
C PHE A 63 -6.83 -0.61 -9.62
N PHE A 64 -6.93 -1.12 -8.39
CA PHE A 64 -7.65 -2.35 -8.07
C PHE A 64 -9.07 -2.04 -7.62
N ASP A 65 -9.81 -1.28 -8.43
CA ASP A 65 -11.17 -0.84 -8.14
C ASP A 65 -12.19 -1.99 -8.08
N ASP A 66 -11.84 -3.16 -8.57
CA ASP A 66 -12.59 -4.39 -8.38
C ASP A 66 -12.43 -4.97 -6.96
N CYS A 67 -11.38 -4.59 -6.25
CA CYS A 67 -11.03 -5.11 -4.93
C CYS A 67 -11.24 -4.10 -3.80
N VAL A 68 -11.10 -2.81 -4.09
CA VAL A 68 -11.14 -1.75 -3.09
C VAL A 68 -11.94 -0.55 -3.58
N GLU A 69 -12.46 0.22 -2.62
CA GLU A 69 -13.00 1.56 -2.91
C GLU A 69 -12.35 2.57 -1.96
N ALA A 70 -12.11 3.76 -2.47
CA ALA A 70 -11.58 4.85 -1.65
C ALA A 70 -12.66 5.33 -0.70
N VAL A 71 -12.29 5.52 0.57
CA VAL A 71 -13.13 6.20 1.55
C VAL A 71 -12.79 7.69 1.45
N ASP A 72 -13.79 8.55 1.47
CA ASP A 72 -13.61 10.00 1.25
C ASP A 72 -12.74 10.71 2.29
N GLU A 73 -12.35 10.03 3.33
CA GLU A 73 -11.54 10.58 4.40
C GLU A 73 -10.09 10.13 4.27
N LYS A 74 -9.18 11.06 4.55
CA LYS A 74 -7.78 10.74 4.76
C LYS A 74 -7.52 10.76 6.27
N ILE A 75 -6.69 9.86 6.74
CA ILE A 75 -6.31 9.79 8.15
C ILE A 75 -4.82 10.03 8.32
N ILE A 76 -4.44 10.39 9.53
CA ILE A 76 -3.03 10.56 9.92
C ILE A 76 -2.65 9.33 10.73
N THR A 77 -1.70 8.55 10.19
CA THR A 77 -1.15 7.38 10.86
C THR A 77 0.36 7.37 10.74
N LEU A 78 1.02 6.48 11.48
CA LEU A 78 2.47 6.31 11.35
C LEU A 78 2.81 5.65 10.03
N ASN A 79 3.77 6.23 9.31
CA ASN A 79 4.38 5.60 8.15
C ASN A 79 5.47 4.61 8.61
N ILE A 80 6.15 3.94 7.68
CA ILE A 80 7.17 2.94 8.02
C ILE A 80 8.42 3.55 8.67
N PHE A 81 8.57 4.88 8.64
CA PHE A 81 9.68 5.60 9.29
C PHE A 81 9.32 6.06 10.71
N GLY A 82 8.12 5.73 11.19
CA GLY A 82 7.64 6.17 12.49
C GLY A 82 7.19 7.63 12.53
N GLU A 83 6.96 8.24 11.38
CA GLU A 83 6.50 9.63 11.27
C GLU A 83 4.97 9.66 11.04
N LEU A 84 4.29 10.61 11.64
CA LEU A 84 2.87 10.86 11.37
C LEU A 84 2.72 11.48 9.99
N SER A 85 1.87 10.91 9.18
CA SER A 85 1.66 11.31 7.79
C SER A 85 0.24 11.02 7.35
N LYS A 86 -0.31 11.91 6.55
CA LYS A 86 -1.67 11.77 6.00
C LYS A 86 -1.65 10.76 4.85
N ASN A 87 -2.64 9.85 4.84
CA ASN A 87 -2.76 8.89 3.75
C ASN A 87 -4.21 8.48 3.49
N GLN A 88 -4.42 7.84 2.34
CA GLN A 88 -5.75 7.42 1.88
C GLN A 88 -6.24 6.22 2.66
N VAL A 89 -7.53 6.22 2.98
CA VAL A 89 -8.26 5.10 3.57
C VAL A 89 -9.00 4.35 2.47
N TRP A 90 -9.00 3.04 2.58
CA TRP A 90 -9.60 2.13 1.62
C TRP A 90 -10.56 1.18 2.32
N LYS A 91 -11.57 0.72 1.58
CA LYS A 91 -12.48 -0.34 2.02
C LYS A 91 -12.35 -1.53 1.08
N ARG A 92 -12.19 -2.72 1.63
CA ARG A 92 -12.15 -3.97 0.87
C ARG A 92 -13.54 -4.32 0.36
N LYS A 93 -13.66 -4.45 -0.93
CA LYS A 93 -14.91 -4.89 -1.56
C LYS A 93 -15.16 -6.38 -1.40
#